data_c2e69818b79b4ce7e8aaac96766536d8
#
_entry.id   c2e69818b79b4ce7e8aaac96766536d8
#
_cell.length_a   1.000
_cell.length_b   1.000
_cell.length_c   1.000
_cell.angle_alpha   90.00
_cell.angle_beta   90.00
_cell.angle_gamma   90.00
#
_symmetry.space_group_name_H-M   'P 1'
#
loop_
_entity.id
_entity.type
_entity.pdbx_description
1 polymer ?
#
loop_
_entity_poly.entity_id
_entity_poly.type
_entity_poly.pdbx_seq_one_letter_code
_entity_poly.pdbx_strand_id
1 'polypeptide(L)'
;MIKRLLLLLTLTLSTLKGWSQDPQFSQFYANPLYLNPAMAGSALAPRATVNYRNQWPALSANFVTTSFGADIYLPRFNSGLGMLVLTDSQGLGNLKSTEVGLQYAYQLRLNEETYVRMGLQGTFATRTLDYFGLTFGDQYSNQGYTGNPTQEPIVGNGIPQVSYADFSSGAIVYSDWYWAGLAMHHINRPDQSFSGLELARLPMKTSFHAGLRIPFAGYTYLGDELDREKTISPAIMYKSQGKFDQFDAGLYVTYSPMVFGAWYRGIPIKKYAENINNHESLIVLAGFRQDKFSIGYSYDATISTLGFASGGAHEISLSYIFEEITPKRPRPRRKDRQLSCPKF
;
A
#
# COMPACT_ATOMS: atom_id res chain seq x y z
N MET A 1 7.93 -28.58 -41.23
CA MET A 1 8.46 -28.40 -39.88
C MET A 1 8.78 -26.94 -39.59
N ILE A 2 9.57 -26.25 -40.38
CA ILE A 2 10.00 -24.84 -40.15
C ILE A 2 8.84 -23.86 -39.99
N LYS A 3 7.77 -23.95 -40.81
CA LYS A 3 6.58 -23.07 -40.69
C LYS A 3 5.82 -23.25 -39.38
N ARG A 4 5.77 -24.47 -38.81
CA ARG A 4 5.13 -24.75 -37.52
C ARG A 4 6.01 -24.26 -36.36
N LEU A 5 7.33 -24.33 -36.50
CA LEU A 5 8.27 -23.80 -35.54
C LEU A 5 8.24 -22.27 -35.48
N LEU A 6 8.19 -21.61 -36.66
CA LEU A 6 8.00 -20.16 -36.76
C LEU A 6 6.65 -19.69 -36.17
N LEU A 7 5.58 -20.45 -36.42
CA LEU A 7 4.26 -20.13 -35.83
C LEU A 7 4.24 -20.28 -34.30
N LEU A 8 4.91 -21.30 -33.78
CA LEU A 8 5.09 -21.47 -32.33
C LEU A 8 5.96 -20.36 -31.72
N LEU A 9 7.04 -19.97 -32.42
CA LEU A 9 7.92 -18.89 -31.98
C LEU A 9 7.20 -17.52 -31.97
N THR A 10 6.38 -17.25 -33.00
CA THR A 10 5.57 -16.00 -33.04
C THR A 10 4.45 -16.02 -31.99
N LEU A 11 3.87 -17.17 -31.69
CA LEU A 11 2.86 -17.31 -30.65
C LEU A 11 3.42 -17.11 -29.23
N THR A 12 4.68 -17.52 -28.98
CA THR A 12 5.35 -17.34 -27.69
C THR A 12 5.85 -15.90 -27.48
N LEU A 13 6.25 -15.20 -28.55
CA LEU A 13 6.66 -13.78 -28.42
C LEU A 13 5.49 -12.81 -28.15
N SER A 14 4.25 -13.19 -28.48
CA SER A 14 3.08 -12.31 -28.31
C SER A 14 2.51 -12.29 -26.88
N THR A 15 3.03 -13.08 -25.94
CA THR A 15 2.47 -13.26 -24.60
C THR A 15 3.22 -12.54 -23.46
N LEU A 16 4.36 -11.90 -23.75
CA LEU A 16 5.19 -11.27 -22.72
C LEU A 16 4.82 -9.78 -22.50
N LYS A 17 3.54 -9.49 -22.29
CA LYS A 17 3.15 -8.19 -21.71
C LYS A 17 3.25 -8.30 -20.20
N GLY A 18 4.40 -7.97 -19.64
CA GLY A 18 4.58 -7.80 -18.18
C GLY A 18 3.73 -6.63 -17.71
N TRP A 19 2.81 -6.88 -16.79
CA TRP A 19 2.03 -5.84 -16.11
C TRP A 19 2.64 -5.63 -14.73
N SER A 20 3.05 -4.41 -14.43
CA SER A 20 3.54 -4.04 -13.10
C SER A 20 2.34 -3.73 -12.20
N GLN A 21 2.41 -4.21 -10.95
CA GLN A 21 1.50 -3.84 -9.88
C GLN A 21 2.24 -2.92 -8.90
N ASP A 22 1.49 -2.05 -8.24
CA ASP A 22 2.02 -1.28 -7.13
C ASP A 22 2.35 -2.17 -5.93
N PRO A 23 3.30 -1.74 -5.08
CA PRO A 23 3.54 -2.36 -3.80
C PRO A 23 2.26 -2.47 -2.97
N GLN A 24 2.14 -3.53 -2.18
CA GLN A 24 1.01 -3.67 -1.29
C GLN A 24 1.45 -3.82 0.16
N PHE A 25 0.60 -3.33 1.06
CA PHE A 25 0.73 -3.50 2.49
C PHE A 25 -0.44 -4.31 3.02
N SER A 26 -0.22 -5.08 4.07
CA SER A 26 -1.25 -5.87 4.75
C SER A 26 -1.78 -5.15 5.99
N GLN A 27 -0.98 -4.25 6.55
CA GLN A 27 -1.39 -3.36 7.63
C GLN A 27 -1.96 -2.05 7.04
N PHE A 28 -3.08 -2.12 6.32
CA PHE A 28 -3.62 -0.99 5.53
C PHE A 28 -3.75 0.29 6.33
N TYR A 29 -4.27 0.21 7.55
CA TYR A 29 -4.56 1.39 8.39
C TYR A 29 -3.33 1.88 9.16
N ALA A 30 -2.24 1.10 9.20
CA ALA A 30 -0.95 1.55 9.71
C ALA A 30 -0.19 2.44 8.72
N ASN A 31 -0.57 2.42 7.42
CA ASN A 31 -0.02 3.27 6.37
C ASN A 31 -1.12 4.14 5.72
N PRO A 32 -1.72 5.07 6.49
CA PRO A 32 -2.91 5.79 6.05
C PRO A 32 -2.68 6.66 4.81
N LEU A 33 -1.52 7.31 4.69
CA LEU A 33 -1.21 8.18 3.56
C LEU A 33 -1.03 7.40 2.25
N TYR A 34 -0.57 6.15 2.33
CA TYR A 34 -0.51 5.26 1.17
C TYR A 34 -1.89 4.70 0.81
N LEU A 35 -2.73 4.44 1.80
CA LEU A 35 -4.06 3.87 1.60
C LEU A 35 -4.99 4.85 0.86
N ASN A 36 -5.03 6.10 1.30
CA ASN A 36 -5.96 7.08 0.75
C ASN A 36 -5.49 8.51 1.07
N PRO A 37 -5.29 9.39 0.06
CA PRO A 37 -4.88 10.78 0.29
C PRO A 37 -5.81 11.57 1.22
N ALA A 38 -7.10 11.20 1.30
CA ALA A 38 -8.05 11.82 2.21
C ALA A 38 -7.74 11.59 3.70
N MET A 39 -6.82 10.67 4.01
CA MET A 39 -6.42 10.37 5.39
C MET A 39 -5.33 11.32 5.94
N ALA A 40 -4.79 12.22 5.12
CA ALA A 40 -3.83 13.22 5.60
C ALA A 40 -4.44 14.10 6.71
N GLY A 41 -3.78 14.18 7.88
CA GLY A 41 -4.28 14.88 9.06
C GLY A 41 -5.44 14.18 9.79
N SER A 42 -5.73 12.91 9.50
CA SER A 42 -6.84 12.17 10.11
C SER A 42 -6.64 11.86 11.60
N ALA A 43 -5.41 11.91 12.08
CA ALA A 43 -5.10 11.75 13.51
C ALA A 43 -5.49 12.94 14.36
N LEU A 44 -5.83 14.10 13.74
CA LEU A 44 -6.09 15.41 14.39
C LEU A 44 -4.89 15.95 15.19
N ALA A 45 -3.73 15.35 15.05
CA ALA A 45 -2.45 15.74 15.62
C ALA A 45 -1.34 15.44 14.60
N PRO A 46 -0.14 16.03 14.74
CA PRO A 46 0.99 15.63 13.91
C PRO A 46 1.32 14.16 14.15
N ARG A 47 1.53 13.41 13.07
CA ARG A 47 1.83 11.98 13.11
C ARG A 47 2.98 11.67 12.17
N ALA A 48 3.84 10.72 12.58
CA ALA A 48 4.83 10.09 11.72
C ALA A 48 4.60 8.57 11.70
N THR A 49 4.74 7.95 10.54
CA THR A 49 4.58 6.51 10.33
C THR A 49 5.75 5.96 9.53
N VAL A 50 6.19 4.76 9.87
CA VAL A 50 7.17 3.99 9.11
C VAL A 50 6.62 2.59 8.90
N ASN A 51 6.66 2.10 7.67
CA ASN A 51 6.26 0.74 7.35
C ASN A 51 7.36 0.08 6.53
N TYR A 52 7.67 -1.17 6.87
CA TYR A 52 8.62 -2.00 6.17
C TYR A 52 7.97 -3.34 5.86
N ARG A 53 8.01 -3.75 4.60
CA ARG A 53 7.47 -5.02 4.13
C ARG A 53 8.53 -5.77 3.32
N ASN A 54 8.73 -7.03 3.65
CA ASN A 54 9.56 -7.96 2.88
C ASN A 54 8.67 -9.14 2.45
N GLN A 55 8.42 -9.23 1.15
CA GLN A 55 7.58 -10.26 0.55
C GLN A 55 8.45 -11.29 -0.15
N TRP A 56 8.18 -12.57 0.14
CA TRP A 56 8.86 -13.75 -0.38
C TRP A 56 10.36 -13.78 -0.08
N PRO A 57 10.77 -13.63 1.19
CA PRO A 57 12.18 -13.52 1.56
C PRO A 57 13.00 -14.79 1.27
N ALA A 58 12.34 -15.94 1.08
CA ALA A 58 13.03 -17.19 0.73
C ALA A 58 13.35 -17.30 -0.77
N LEU A 59 12.82 -16.39 -1.60
CA LEU A 59 13.13 -16.36 -3.03
C LEU A 59 14.30 -15.40 -3.29
N SER A 60 15.14 -15.74 -4.28
CA SER A 60 16.25 -14.88 -4.71
C SER A 60 15.78 -13.53 -5.29
N ALA A 61 14.52 -13.45 -5.69
CA ALA A 61 13.86 -12.27 -6.25
C ALA A 61 12.77 -11.77 -5.29
N ASN A 62 13.14 -11.39 -4.08
CA ASN A 62 12.22 -10.84 -3.08
C ASN A 62 11.79 -9.41 -3.41
N PHE A 63 10.72 -8.95 -2.74
CA PHE A 63 10.20 -7.59 -2.85
C PHE A 63 10.33 -6.91 -1.50
N VAL A 64 11.00 -5.77 -1.48
CA VAL A 64 11.20 -4.99 -0.26
C VAL A 64 10.62 -3.61 -0.45
N THR A 65 9.60 -3.28 0.34
CA THR A 65 8.93 -1.99 0.31
C THR A 65 9.10 -1.28 1.64
N THR A 66 9.49 -0.02 1.60
CA THR A 66 9.58 0.85 2.77
C THR A 66 8.78 2.11 2.52
N SER A 67 7.99 2.53 3.49
CA SER A 67 7.31 3.83 3.43
C SER A 67 7.54 4.65 4.69
N PHE A 68 7.68 5.95 4.51
CA PHE A 68 7.68 6.95 5.57
C PHE A 68 6.55 7.93 5.28
N GLY A 69 5.65 8.12 6.25
CA GLY A 69 4.57 9.08 6.19
C GLY A 69 4.68 10.10 7.31
N ALA A 70 4.40 11.36 7.02
CA ALA A 70 4.25 12.41 8.03
C ALA A 70 3.04 13.26 7.67
N ASP A 71 2.16 13.53 8.64
CA ASP A 71 0.98 14.34 8.41
C ASP A 71 0.62 15.20 9.61
N ILE A 72 -0.07 16.30 9.33
CA ILE A 72 -0.53 17.26 10.32
C ILE A 72 -1.95 17.73 10.00
N TYR A 73 -2.76 17.90 11.02
CA TYR A 73 -4.07 18.54 10.92
C TYR A 73 -3.96 20.03 11.21
N LEU A 74 -4.64 20.83 10.40
CA LEU A 74 -4.73 22.29 10.51
C LEU A 74 -6.16 22.68 10.91
N PRO A 75 -6.47 22.79 12.21
CA PRO A 75 -7.84 22.98 12.71
C PRO A 75 -8.51 24.26 12.18
N ARG A 76 -7.71 25.31 11.92
CA ARG A 76 -8.21 26.60 11.41
C ARG A 76 -8.84 26.49 10.02
N PHE A 77 -8.33 25.54 9.21
CA PHE A 77 -8.71 25.35 7.82
C PHE A 77 -9.53 24.06 7.62
N ASN A 78 -9.82 23.29 8.66
CA ASN A 78 -10.41 21.96 8.59
C ASN A 78 -9.67 21.05 7.58
N SER A 79 -8.36 21.16 7.52
CA SER A 79 -7.55 20.55 6.48
C SER A 79 -6.40 19.74 7.09
N GLY A 80 -5.92 18.77 6.33
CA GLY A 80 -4.71 18.02 6.62
C GLY A 80 -3.68 18.19 5.53
N LEU A 81 -2.42 18.25 5.91
CA LEU A 81 -1.28 18.15 5.02
C LEU A 81 -0.53 16.86 5.31
N GLY A 82 -0.03 16.20 4.29
CA GLY A 82 0.74 14.98 4.41
C GLY A 82 1.91 14.93 3.44
N MET A 83 2.95 14.22 3.82
CA MET A 83 4.07 13.83 2.98
C MET A 83 4.26 12.34 3.08
N LEU A 84 4.37 11.67 1.94
CA LEU A 84 4.65 10.24 1.82
C LEU A 84 5.92 10.05 1.02
N VAL A 85 6.85 9.26 1.55
CA VAL A 85 8.02 8.76 0.82
C VAL A 85 7.88 7.25 0.75
N LEU A 86 7.93 6.69 -0.44
CA LEU A 86 7.87 5.25 -0.70
C LEU A 86 9.09 4.82 -1.48
N THR A 87 9.72 3.73 -1.05
CA THR A 87 10.78 3.07 -1.81
C THR A 87 10.41 1.60 -1.94
N ASP A 88 10.44 1.10 -3.16
CA ASP A 88 10.14 -0.28 -3.49
C ASP A 88 11.27 -0.86 -4.35
N SER A 89 11.76 -2.03 -3.99
CA SER A 89 12.82 -2.76 -4.68
C SER A 89 12.31 -4.14 -5.05
N GLN A 90 12.41 -4.51 -6.33
CA GLN A 90 11.80 -5.70 -6.89
C GLN A 90 12.79 -6.54 -7.67
N GLY A 91 12.81 -7.84 -7.38
CA GLY A 91 13.42 -8.86 -8.21
C GLY A 91 14.94 -8.82 -8.32
N LEU A 92 15.49 -9.70 -9.14
CA LEU A 92 16.94 -9.86 -9.36
C LEU A 92 17.58 -8.64 -10.03
N GLY A 93 16.84 -7.94 -10.89
CA GLY A 93 17.31 -6.72 -11.56
C GLY A 93 17.28 -5.47 -10.69
N ASN A 94 16.97 -5.63 -9.39
CA ASN A 94 16.87 -4.54 -8.43
C ASN A 94 16.13 -3.32 -9.03
N LEU A 95 14.95 -3.60 -9.64
CA LEU A 95 14.07 -2.54 -10.12
C LEU A 95 13.62 -1.72 -8.91
N LYS A 96 14.20 -0.55 -8.75
CA LYS A 96 13.94 0.33 -7.61
C LYS A 96 13.05 1.48 -8.03
N SER A 97 11.95 1.67 -7.30
CA SER A 97 11.06 2.82 -7.41
C SER A 97 11.18 3.66 -6.14
N THR A 98 11.32 4.97 -6.29
CA THR A 98 11.29 5.92 -5.17
C THR A 98 10.29 7.01 -5.50
N GLU A 99 9.36 7.23 -4.60
CA GLU A 99 8.25 8.16 -4.78
C GLU A 99 8.20 9.13 -3.61
N VAL A 100 8.01 10.41 -3.91
CA VAL A 100 7.78 11.46 -2.91
C VAL A 100 6.48 12.16 -3.25
N GLY A 101 5.47 11.98 -2.39
CA GLY A 101 4.14 12.53 -2.56
C GLY A 101 3.81 13.58 -1.52
N LEU A 102 3.17 14.65 -1.94
CA LEU A 102 2.56 15.66 -1.07
C LEU A 102 1.04 15.54 -1.14
N GLN A 103 0.39 15.60 0.01
CA GLN A 103 -1.04 15.39 0.16
C GLN A 103 -1.71 16.57 0.82
N TYR A 104 -2.91 16.88 0.35
CA TYR A 104 -3.82 17.83 0.97
C TYR A 104 -5.18 17.16 1.12
N ALA A 105 -5.77 17.25 2.31
CA ALA A 105 -7.11 16.75 2.56
C ALA A 105 -7.97 17.80 3.24
N TYR A 106 -9.22 17.94 2.80
CA TYR A 106 -10.21 18.84 3.39
C TYR A 106 -11.30 18.02 4.10
N GLN A 107 -11.64 18.43 5.31
CA GLN A 107 -12.68 17.80 6.15
C GLN A 107 -13.96 18.62 6.13
N LEU A 108 -15.04 17.99 5.70
CA LEU A 108 -16.39 18.53 5.74
C LEU A 108 -17.22 17.77 6.76
N ARG A 109 -17.92 18.48 7.63
CA ARG A 109 -18.90 17.91 8.53
C ARG A 109 -20.27 17.91 7.85
N LEU A 110 -20.87 16.74 7.62
CA LEU A 110 -22.20 16.61 7.03
C LEU A 110 -23.31 16.81 8.08
N ASN A 111 -23.16 16.16 9.23
CA ASN A 111 -24.07 16.27 10.36
C ASN A 111 -23.30 16.15 11.68
N GLU A 112 -23.99 15.94 12.82
CA GLU A 112 -23.34 15.86 14.13
C GLU A 112 -22.40 14.67 14.30
N GLU A 113 -22.61 13.60 13.55
CA GLU A 113 -21.90 12.34 13.70
C GLU A 113 -21.05 11.96 12.49
N THR A 114 -21.36 12.50 11.30
CA THR A 114 -20.76 12.07 10.05
C THR A 114 -19.87 13.14 9.44
N TYR A 115 -18.69 12.73 9.05
CA TYR A 115 -17.68 13.55 8.39
C TYR A 115 -17.31 12.97 7.04
N VAL A 116 -17.00 13.83 6.11
CA VAL A 116 -16.40 13.47 4.81
C VAL A 116 -15.05 14.16 4.71
N ARG A 117 -14.05 13.44 4.26
CA ARG A 117 -12.76 14.03 3.89
C ARG A 117 -12.51 13.74 2.42
N MET A 118 -11.99 14.72 1.71
CA MET A 118 -11.54 14.59 0.31
C MET A 118 -10.07 14.95 0.25
N GLY A 119 -9.29 14.18 -0.48
CA GLY A 119 -7.84 14.36 -0.56
C GLY A 119 -7.33 14.32 -1.99
N LEU A 120 -6.27 15.07 -2.22
CA LEU A 120 -5.49 15.10 -3.44
C LEU A 120 -4.03 14.83 -3.10
N GLN A 121 -3.32 14.19 -4.02
CA GLN A 121 -1.90 13.92 -3.91
C GLN A 121 -1.21 14.21 -5.24
N GLY A 122 -0.08 14.91 -5.17
CA GLY A 122 0.87 15.01 -6.26
C GLY A 122 2.16 14.30 -5.86
N THR A 123 2.66 13.41 -6.72
CA THR A 123 3.82 12.56 -6.47
C THR A 123 4.86 12.78 -7.57
N PHE A 124 6.11 12.87 -7.18
CA PHE A 124 7.26 12.74 -8.06
C PHE A 124 7.87 11.36 -7.85
N ALA A 125 7.96 10.58 -8.92
CA ALA A 125 8.44 9.21 -8.91
C ALA A 125 9.69 9.09 -9.78
N THR A 126 10.66 8.31 -9.30
CA THR A 126 11.86 7.93 -10.04
C THR A 126 12.01 6.43 -9.99
N ARG A 127 12.20 5.80 -11.15
CA ARG A 127 12.49 4.37 -11.28
C ARG A 127 13.88 4.18 -11.87
N THR A 128 14.60 3.20 -11.32
CA THR A 128 15.92 2.79 -11.78
C THR A 128 15.97 1.28 -11.91
N LEU A 129 16.67 0.80 -12.91
CA LEU A 129 16.93 -0.62 -13.09
C LEU A 129 18.45 -0.86 -12.99
N ASP A 130 18.85 -1.66 -12.01
CA ASP A 130 20.24 -2.07 -11.84
C ASP A 130 20.47 -3.40 -12.57
N TYR A 131 21.09 -3.33 -13.73
CA TYR A 131 21.37 -4.50 -14.54
C TYR A 131 22.78 -5.08 -14.35
N PHE A 132 23.61 -4.48 -13.49
CA PHE A 132 24.99 -4.98 -13.26
C PHE A 132 25.02 -6.40 -12.70
N GLY A 133 23.95 -6.84 -12.04
CA GLY A 133 23.77 -8.22 -11.58
C GLY A 133 23.09 -9.15 -12.58
N LEU A 134 22.71 -8.65 -13.76
CA LEU A 134 22.03 -9.43 -14.79
C LEU A 134 23.00 -9.88 -15.88
N THR A 135 22.66 -10.98 -16.53
CA THR A 135 23.36 -11.47 -17.74
C THR A 135 22.39 -11.47 -18.91
N PHE A 136 22.90 -11.09 -20.08
CA PHE A 136 22.13 -10.95 -21.30
C PHE A 136 22.44 -12.07 -22.29
N GLY A 137 21.55 -12.32 -23.23
CA GLY A 137 21.67 -13.43 -24.19
C GLY A 137 22.93 -13.38 -25.06
N ASP A 138 23.41 -12.18 -25.41
CA ASP A 138 24.64 -11.94 -26.19
C ASP A 138 25.92 -12.30 -25.42
N GLN A 139 25.83 -12.45 -24.10
CA GLN A 139 26.94 -12.87 -23.24
C GLN A 139 27.06 -14.41 -23.13
N TYR A 140 26.20 -15.16 -23.81
CA TYR A 140 26.25 -16.61 -23.79
C TYR A 140 26.63 -17.17 -25.18
N SER A 141 27.46 -18.19 -25.16
CA SER A 141 27.80 -19.03 -26.33
C SER A 141 27.31 -20.45 -26.11
N ASN A 142 27.48 -21.31 -27.14
CA ASN A 142 27.21 -22.74 -27.00
C ASN A 142 28.07 -23.45 -25.93
N GLN A 143 29.11 -22.78 -25.42
CA GLN A 143 30.00 -23.26 -24.37
C GLN A 143 29.67 -22.65 -22.97
N GLY A 144 28.67 -21.79 -22.89
CA GLY A 144 28.26 -21.12 -21.65
C GLY A 144 28.52 -19.62 -21.63
N TYR A 145 28.55 -19.05 -20.43
CA TYR A 145 28.80 -17.62 -20.22
C TYR A 145 30.20 -17.22 -20.65
N THR A 146 30.30 -16.20 -21.51
CA THR A 146 31.57 -15.77 -22.12
C THR A 146 32.37 -14.76 -21.29
N GLY A 147 31.72 -14.07 -20.35
CA GLY A 147 32.30 -12.96 -19.57
C GLY A 147 32.49 -11.66 -20.36
N ASN A 148 32.07 -11.61 -21.62
CA ASN A 148 32.17 -10.39 -22.42
C ASN A 148 31.14 -9.34 -21.96
N PRO A 149 31.44 -8.04 -22.09
CA PRO A 149 30.45 -6.99 -21.91
C PRO A 149 29.28 -7.18 -22.87
N THR A 150 28.06 -6.96 -22.40
CA THR A 150 26.88 -6.98 -23.27
C THR A 150 26.87 -5.80 -24.24
N GLN A 151 26.32 -6.02 -25.44
CA GLN A 151 26.08 -4.99 -26.44
C GLN A 151 24.63 -4.50 -26.43
N GLU A 152 23.81 -4.93 -25.45
CA GLU A 152 22.43 -4.48 -25.34
C GLU A 152 22.35 -2.96 -25.21
N PRO A 153 21.57 -2.26 -26.05
CA PRO A 153 21.52 -0.80 -26.10
C PRO A 153 21.11 -0.15 -24.76
N ILE A 154 20.34 -0.88 -23.96
CA ILE A 154 19.87 -0.40 -22.64
C ILE A 154 21.03 -0.24 -21.64
N VAL A 155 22.14 -0.97 -21.83
CA VAL A 155 23.29 -1.01 -20.93
C VAL A 155 24.33 0.06 -21.30
N GLY A 156 24.39 0.47 -22.56
CA GLY A 156 25.45 1.36 -23.09
C GLY A 156 25.41 2.79 -22.55
N ASN A 157 24.29 3.25 -21.99
CA ASN A 157 24.07 4.62 -21.56
C ASN A 157 24.05 4.84 -20.04
N GLY A 158 24.58 3.91 -19.24
CA GLY A 158 24.56 3.99 -17.78
C GLY A 158 23.33 3.30 -17.16
N ILE A 159 23.00 3.61 -15.90
CA ILE A 159 21.85 3.02 -15.22
C ILE A 159 20.57 3.60 -15.81
N PRO A 160 19.65 2.79 -16.42
CA PRO A 160 18.38 3.29 -16.91
C PRO A 160 17.57 3.91 -15.79
N GLN A 161 17.18 5.16 -15.99
CA GLN A 161 16.37 5.92 -15.05
C GLN A 161 15.23 6.61 -15.78
N VAL A 162 14.04 6.55 -15.20
CA VAL A 162 12.89 7.33 -15.66
C VAL A 162 12.27 8.05 -14.47
N SER A 163 11.87 9.29 -14.68
CA SER A 163 11.17 10.10 -13.69
C SER A 163 9.88 10.62 -14.27
N TYR A 164 8.83 10.64 -13.46
CA TYR A 164 7.51 11.12 -13.87
C TYR A 164 6.75 11.74 -12.71
N ALA A 165 5.78 12.58 -13.06
CA ALA A 165 4.80 13.08 -12.10
C ALA A 165 3.55 12.21 -12.12
N ASP A 166 2.96 11.99 -10.95
CA ASP A 166 1.76 11.20 -10.76
C ASP A 166 0.76 11.92 -9.87
N PHE A 167 -0.54 11.69 -10.13
CA PHE A 167 -1.62 12.32 -9.39
C PHE A 167 -2.60 11.29 -8.86
N SER A 168 -3.02 11.52 -7.61
CA SER A 168 -3.99 10.66 -6.94
C SER A 168 -5.05 11.48 -6.24
N SER A 169 -6.21 10.90 -6.04
CA SER A 169 -7.31 11.50 -5.28
C SER A 169 -8.00 10.46 -4.41
N GLY A 170 -8.69 10.93 -3.38
CA GLY A 170 -9.47 10.03 -2.54
C GLY A 170 -10.55 10.75 -1.75
N ALA A 171 -11.48 9.98 -1.28
CA ALA A 171 -12.54 10.42 -0.39
C ALA A 171 -12.77 9.37 0.68
N ILE A 172 -13.19 9.81 1.87
CA ILE A 172 -13.59 8.93 2.96
C ILE A 172 -14.76 9.57 3.71
N VAL A 173 -15.78 8.78 3.97
CA VAL A 173 -16.86 9.10 4.89
C VAL A 173 -16.69 8.29 6.15
N TYR A 174 -16.90 8.90 7.31
CA TYR A 174 -16.74 8.21 8.58
C TYR A 174 -17.60 8.81 9.69
N SER A 175 -17.87 7.97 10.66
CA SER A 175 -18.53 8.27 11.93
C SER A 175 -17.77 7.55 13.05
N ASP A 176 -18.26 7.57 14.26
CA ASP A 176 -17.67 6.80 15.37
C ASP A 176 -17.79 5.27 15.17
N TRP A 177 -18.73 4.84 14.32
CA TRP A 177 -19.13 3.44 14.14
C TRP A 177 -18.73 2.82 12.82
N TYR A 178 -18.48 3.63 11.79
CA TYR A 178 -18.19 3.14 10.45
C TYR A 178 -17.25 4.08 9.71
N TRP A 179 -16.61 3.52 8.71
CA TRP A 179 -15.89 4.27 7.71
C TRP A 179 -16.02 3.59 6.35
N ALA A 180 -16.00 4.37 5.30
CA ALA A 180 -15.92 3.89 3.93
C ALA A 180 -15.11 4.89 3.09
N GLY A 181 -14.15 4.40 2.33
CA GLY A 181 -13.25 5.23 1.53
C GLY A 181 -13.05 4.69 0.14
N LEU A 182 -12.84 5.61 -0.79
CA LEU A 182 -12.47 5.36 -2.18
C LEU A 182 -11.20 6.15 -2.48
N ALA A 183 -10.23 5.52 -3.14
CA ALA A 183 -9.05 6.20 -3.64
C ALA A 183 -8.74 5.78 -5.08
N MET A 184 -8.24 6.72 -5.86
CA MET A 184 -7.75 6.54 -7.22
C MET A 184 -6.32 7.04 -7.30
N HIS A 185 -5.39 6.16 -7.68
CA HIS A 185 -4.00 6.47 -7.91
C HIS A 185 -3.69 6.37 -9.39
N HIS A 186 -2.61 7.05 -9.83
CA HIS A 186 -2.18 7.06 -11.23
C HIS A 186 -3.26 7.56 -12.19
N ILE A 187 -3.96 8.64 -11.83
CA ILE A 187 -5.07 9.21 -12.62
C ILE A 187 -4.58 9.66 -14.00
N ASN A 188 -3.37 10.20 -14.06
CA ASN A 188 -2.73 10.66 -15.29
C ASN A 188 -2.05 9.52 -16.08
N ARG A 189 -2.01 8.28 -15.56
CA ARG A 189 -1.39 7.10 -16.20
C ARG A 189 0.00 7.42 -16.75
N PRO A 190 0.96 7.83 -15.90
CA PRO A 190 2.26 8.26 -16.35
C PRO A 190 2.99 7.16 -17.13
N ASP A 191 3.84 7.57 -18.06
CA ASP A 191 4.72 6.64 -18.77
C ASP A 191 5.96 6.36 -17.94
N GLN A 192 6.26 5.08 -17.74
CA GLN A 192 7.40 4.58 -16.98
C GLN A 192 8.38 3.78 -17.84
N SER A 193 8.34 3.96 -19.15
CA SER A 193 9.25 3.32 -20.09
C SER A 193 10.69 3.80 -19.92
N PHE A 194 11.63 2.87 -19.79
CA PHE A 194 13.07 3.19 -19.76
C PHE A 194 13.64 3.44 -21.17
N SER A 195 13.06 2.84 -22.21
CA SER A 195 13.58 2.94 -23.58
C SER A 195 13.06 4.14 -24.33
N GLY A 196 11.90 4.66 -23.96
CA GLY A 196 11.18 5.69 -24.71
C GLY A 196 10.66 5.24 -26.08
N LEU A 197 10.93 3.99 -26.47
CA LEU A 197 10.53 3.43 -27.77
C LEU A 197 9.09 2.93 -27.77
N GLU A 198 8.63 2.41 -26.64
CA GLU A 198 7.25 1.96 -26.44
C GLU A 198 6.70 2.55 -25.15
N LEU A 199 5.42 2.90 -25.17
CA LEU A 199 4.73 3.45 -23.98
C LEU A 199 4.48 2.34 -22.97
N ALA A 200 5.01 2.51 -21.75
CA ALA A 200 4.76 1.65 -20.60
C ALA A 200 3.91 2.40 -19.57
N ARG A 201 2.65 2.68 -19.91
CA ARG A 201 1.74 3.45 -19.06
C ARG A 201 1.38 2.68 -17.80
N LEU A 202 1.59 3.32 -16.65
CA LEU A 202 1.16 2.80 -15.36
C LEU A 202 -0.37 2.79 -15.29
N PRO A 203 -1.03 1.63 -15.10
CA PRO A 203 -2.48 1.57 -15.04
C PRO A 203 -3.02 2.31 -13.82
N MET A 204 -4.14 2.99 -13.98
CA MET A 204 -4.86 3.58 -12.85
C MET A 204 -5.25 2.47 -11.85
N LYS A 205 -4.98 2.73 -10.57
CA LYS A 205 -5.38 1.88 -9.45
C LYS A 205 -6.57 2.50 -8.75
N THR A 206 -7.64 1.75 -8.61
CA THR A 206 -8.81 2.13 -7.80
C THR A 206 -8.88 1.21 -6.59
N SER A 207 -9.08 1.78 -5.42
CA SER A 207 -9.26 1.04 -4.17
C SER A 207 -10.48 1.52 -3.41
N PHE A 208 -11.21 0.56 -2.85
CA PHE A 208 -12.33 0.78 -1.94
C PHE A 208 -12.03 0.08 -0.63
N HIS A 209 -12.24 0.76 0.49
CA HIS A 209 -12.12 0.16 1.82
C HIS A 209 -13.27 0.60 2.71
N ALA A 210 -13.78 -0.31 3.52
CA ALA A 210 -14.86 -0.01 4.46
C ALA A 210 -14.75 -0.91 5.70
N GLY A 211 -15.34 -0.46 6.79
CA GLY A 211 -15.42 -1.25 8.01
C GLY A 211 -16.36 -0.64 9.04
N LEU A 212 -16.58 -1.43 10.07
CA LEU A 212 -17.39 -1.06 11.22
C LEU A 212 -16.54 -1.12 12.49
N ARG A 213 -16.85 -0.30 13.46
CA ARG A 213 -16.27 -0.31 14.80
C ARG A 213 -17.36 -0.66 15.80
N ILE A 214 -17.32 -1.88 16.32
CA ILE A 214 -18.34 -2.43 17.20
C ILE A 214 -17.72 -2.60 18.60
N PRO A 215 -18.09 -1.77 19.60
CA PRO A 215 -17.67 -1.99 20.97
C PRO A 215 -18.37 -3.22 21.54
N PHE A 216 -17.62 -4.13 22.21
CA PHE A 216 -18.16 -5.36 22.78
C PHE A 216 -18.16 -5.39 24.32
N ALA A 217 -17.62 -4.36 24.98
CA ALA A 217 -17.74 -4.15 26.40
C ALA A 217 -18.30 -2.75 26.64
N GLY A 218 -19.29 -2.66 27.56
CA GLY A 218 -19.94 -1.40 27.88
C GLY A 218 -18.94 -0.34 28.33
N TYR A 219 -19.13 0.90 27.85
CA TYR A 219 -18.48 2.05 28.43
C TYR A 219 -18.96 2.18 29.86
N THR A 220 -18.12 1.89 30.84
CA THR A 220 -18.41 2.20 32.22
C THR A 220 -18.25 3.69 32.38
N TYR A 221 -19.34 4.40 32.64
CA TYR A 221 -19.43 5.85 32.87
C TYR A 221 -18.73 6.31 34.16
N LEU A 222 -17.91 5.48 34.77
CA LEU A 222 -17.11 5.82 35.94
C LEU A 222 -15.76 6.31 35.44
N GLY A 223 -15.58 7.64 35.41
CA GLY A 223 -14.40 8.35 34.95
C GLY A 223 -13.14 8.00 35.75
N ASP A 224 -12.58 6.86 35.42
CA ASP A 224 -11.29 6.40 35.90
C ASP A 224 -10.41 5.97 34.69
N GLU A 225 -9.10 6.10 34.83
CA GLU A 225 -8.02 5.88 33.85
C GLU A 225 -8.00 4.50 33.15
N LEU A 226 -9.05 3.73 33.25
CA LEU A 226 -9.24 2.36 32.77
C LEU A 226 -10.17 2.24 31.54
N ASP A 227 -10.44 3.35 30.84
CA ASP A 227 -11.30 3.32 29.62
C ASP A 227 -10.54 2.69 28.45
N ARG A 228 -10.19 1.40 28.63
CA ARG A 228 -9.49 0.60 27.62
C ARG A 228 -10.43 0.32 26.45
N GLU A 229 -10.06 0.77 25.28
CA GLU A 229 -10.79 0.49 24.06
C GLU A 229 -10.93 -1.04 23.84
N LYS A 230 -12.19 -1.52 23.76
CA LYS A 230 -12.54 -2.91 23.46
C LYS A 230 -13.49 -2.93 22.29
N THR A 231 -12.97 -3.22 21.10
CA THR A 231 -13.76 -3.17 19.86
C THR A 231 -13.46 -4.34 18.94
N ILE A 232 -14.47 -4.76 18.20
CA ILE A 232 -14.32 -5.65 17.04
C ILE A 232 -14.60 -4.80 15.81
N SER A 233 -13.69 -4.86 14.83
CA SER A 233 -13.79 -4.06 13.62
C SER A 233 -13.68 -4.95 12.39
N PRO A 234 -14.80 -5.51 11.88
CA PRO A 234 -14.83 -6.14 10.58
C PRO A 234 -14.57 -5.11 9.50
N ALA A 235 -13.76 -5.47 8.51
CA ALA A 235 -13.42 -4.58 7.42
C ALA A 235 -13.16 -5.34 6.13
N ILE A 236 -13.35 -4.64 5.02
CA ILE A 236 -13.10 -5.14 3.67
C ILE A 236 -12.27 -4.13 2.89
N MET A 237 -11.52 -4.63 1.93
CA MET A 237 -10.78 -3.84 0.97
C MET A 237 -10.83 -4.48 -0.40
N TYR A 238 -11.10 -3.70 -1.42
CA TYR A 238 -11.02 -4.10 -2.82
C TYR A 238 -10.08 -3.17 -3.57
N LYS A 239 -9.22 -3.73 -4.41
CA LYS A 239 -8.31 -2.99 -5.29
C LYS A 239 -8.42 -3.54 -6.70
N SER A 240 -8.31 -2.65 -7.67
CA SER A 240 -8.23 -3.00 -9.08
C SER A 240 -7.17 -2.13 -9.75
N GLN A 241 -6.23 -2.77 -10.46
CA GLN A 241 -5.20 -2.10 -11.23
C GLN A 241 -4.94 -2.88 -12.54
N GLY A 242 -5.32 -2.28 -13.66
CA GLY A 242 -5.20 -2.93 -14.97
C GLY A 242 -6.05 -4.21 -15.04
N LYS A 243 -5.40 -5.37 -15.11
CA LYS A 243 -6.07 -6.69 -15.15
C LYS A 243 -6.13 -7.38 -13.79
N PHE A 244 -5.53 -6.78 -12.78
CA PHE A 244 -5.41 -7.36 -11.45
C PHE A 244 -6.45 -6.80 -10.51
N ASP A 245 -7.18 -7.70 -9.88
CA ASP A 245 -8.12 -7.40 -8.83
C ASP A 245 -7.71 -8.15 -7.57
N GLN A 246 -7.88 -7.52 -6.44
CA GLN A 246 -7.64 -8.10 -5.14
C GLN A 246 -8.78 -7.74 -4.20
N PHE A 247 -9.22 -8.70 -3.42
CA PHE A 247 -10.19 -8.51 -2.36
C PHE A 247 -9.61 -9.04 -1.05
N ASP A 248 -9.65 -8.21 -0.02
CA ASP A 248 -9.24 -8.55 1.33
C ASP A 248 -10.46 -8.40 2.25
N ALA A 249 -10.72 -9.40 3.07
CA ALA A 249 -11.75 -9.36 4.09
C ALA A 249 -11.20 -9.88 5.42
N GLY A 250 -11.51 -9.21 6.51
CA GLY A 250 -10.99 -9.59 7.80
C GLY A 250 -11.57 -8.79 8.94
N LEU A 251 -11.01 -8.99 10.11
CA LEU A 251 -11.43 -8.29 11.30
C LEU A 251 -10.24 -7.93 12.18
N TYR A 252 -10.39 -6.86 12.92
CA TYR A 252 -9.51 -6.49 14.03
C TYR A 252 -10.24 -6.64 15.35
N VAL A 253 -9.52 -7.07 16.36
CA VAL A 253 -9.95 -7.11 17.76
C VAL A 253 -9.01 -6.19 18.54
N THR A 254 -9.52 -5.07 19.02
CA THR A 254 -8.77 -4.15 19.87
C THR A 254 -9.13 -4.41 21.31
N TYR A 255 -8.14 -4.72 22.10
CA TYR A 255 -8.19 -4.82 23.57
C TYR A 255 -7.01 -4.02 24.12
N SER A 256 -7.22 -2.69 24.22
CA SER A 256 -6.13 -1.76 24.53
C SER A 256 -5.29 -2.24 25.72
N PRO A 257 -3.95 -2.28 25.59
CA PRO A 257 -3.12 -1.71 24.52
C PRO A 257 -2.87 -2.62 23.32
N MET A 258 -3.42 -3.85 23.30
CA MET A 258 -3.18 -4.83 22.22
C MET A 258 -4.21 -4.70 21.10
N VAL A 259 -3.75 -4.95 19.88
CA VAL A 259 -4.59 -5.06 18.67
C VAL A 259 -4.22 -6.34 17.94
N PHE A 260 -5.21 -7.15 17.61
CA PHE A 260 -5.04 -8.36 16.81
C PHE A 260 -5.85 -8.26 15.53
N GLY A 261 -5.36 -8.82 14.45
CA GLY A 261 -6.06 -8.85 13.17
C GLY A 261 -5.92 -10.22 12.49
N ALA A 262 -6.97 -10.59 11.76
CA ALA A 262 -6.96 -11.75 10.89
C ALA A 262 -7.66 -11.40 9.58
N TRP A 263 -7.00 -11.69 8.43
CA TRP A 263 -7.49 -11.34 7.11
C TRP A 263 -7.30 -12.49 6.13
N TYR A 264 -8.24 -12.59 5.22
CA TYR A 264 -8.16 -13.41 4.03
C TYR A 264 -7.98 -12.52 2.81
N ARG A 265 -7.03 -12.87 1.94
CA ARG A 265 -6.76 -12.20 0.68
C ARG A 265 -6.99 -13.16 -0.49
N GLY A 266 -7.87 -12.74 -1.40
CA GLY A 266 -8.23 -13.51 -2.58
C GLY A 266 -9.67 -13.27 -3.00
N ILE A 267 -10.02 -13.68 -4.23
CA ILE A 267 -11.40 -13.60 -4.78
C ILE A 267 -11.86 -15.03 -5.08
N PRO A 268 -12.51 -15.73 -4.12
CA PRO A 268 -12.79 -17.16 -4.24
C PRO A 268 -13.73 -17.52 -5.41
N ILE A 269 -14.56 -16.58 -5.85
CA ILE A 269 -15.50 -16.78 -6.98
C ILE A 269 -14.87 -16.51 -8.36
N LYS A 270 -13.68 -15.89 -8.41
CA LYS A 270 -12.97 -15.58 -9.66
C LYS A 270 -11.78 -16.50 -9.81
N LYS A 271 -11.76 -17.32 -10.86
CA LYS A 271 -10.58 -18.09 -11.22
C LYS A 271 -9.56 -17.21 -11.91
N TYR A 272 -8.29 -17.37 -11.56
CA TYR A 272 -7.18 -16.66 -12.22
C TYR A 272 -6.90 -17.24 -13.61
N ALA A 273 -6.96 -18.57 -13.74
CA ALA A 273 -6.88 -19.33 -14.97
C ALA A 273 -7.68 -20.63 -14.81
N GLU A 274 -7.82 -21.42 -15.89
CA GLU A 274 -8.44 -22.73 -15.83
C GLU A 274 -7.72 -23.59 -14.76
N ASN A 275 -8.46 -24.03 -13.73
CA ASN A 275 -7.95 -24.77 -12.56
C ASN A 275 -7.03 -24.01 -11.57
N ILE A 276 -6.89 -22.68 -11.66
CA ILE A 276 -6.16 -21.89 -10.70
C ILE A 276 -7.15 -20.97 -9.95
N ASN A 277 -7.36 -21.26 -8.67
CA ASN A 277 -8.19 -20.42 -7.82
C ASN A 277 -7.46 -19.12 -7.45
N ASN A 278 -8.20 -18.04 -7.28
CA ASN A 278 -7.66 -16.75 -6.85
C ASN A 278 -7.63 -16.67 -5.31
N HIS A 279 -6.74 -17.47 -4.70
CA HIS A 279 -6.39 -17.40 -3.28
C HIS A 279 -4.95 -16.94 -3.15
N GLU A 280 -4.68 -15.92 -2.37
CA GLU A 280 -3.33 -15.37 -2.23
C GLU A 280 -2.73 -15.68 -0.87
N SER A 281 -3.35 -15.19 0.23
CA SER A 281 -2.79 -15.37 1.57
C SER A 281 -3.83 -15.30 2.68
N LEU A 282 -3.46 -15.92 3.81
CA LEU A 282 -4.05 -15.66 5.13
C LEU A 282 -3.08 -14.77 5.89
N ILE A 283 -3.59 -13.69 6.47
CA ILE A 283 -2.80 -12.68 7.15
C ILE A 283 -3.17 -12.69 8.63
N VAL A 284 -2.17 -12.74 9.48
CA VAL A 284 -2.31 -12.54 10.92
C VAL A 284 -1.52 -11.31 11.34
N LEU A 285 -2.07 -10.54 12.27
CA LEU A 285 -1.49 -9.29 12.73
C LEU A 285 -1.58 -9.20 14.24
N ALA A 286 -0.50 -8.70 14.85
CA ALA A 286 -0.46 -8.30 16.25
C ALA A 286 0.14 -6.90 16.36
N GLY A 287 -0.49 -6.05 17.14
CA GLY A 287 -0.06 -4.68 17.40
C GLY A 287 -0.13 -4.32 18.87
N PHE A 288 0.68 -3.36 19.25
CA PHE A 288 0.71 -2.77 20.59
C PHE A 288 0.64 -1.26 20.46
N ARG A 289 -0.29 -0.64 21.17
CA ARG A 289 -0.48 0.81 21.19
C ARG A 289 -0.51 1.31 22.61
N GLN A 290 0.42 2.18 22.93
CA GLN A 290 0.48 2.85 24.23
C GLN A 290 0.69 4.34 24.03
N ASP A 291 -0.24 5.14 24.54
CA ASP A 291 -0.23 6.60 24.43
C ASP A 291 -0.05 7.11 22.99
N LYS A 292 1.14 7.59 22.69
CA LYS A 292 1.51 8.20 21.41
C LYS A 292 2.20 7.24 20.45
N PHE A 293 2.62 6.09 20.93
CA PHE A 293 3.41 5.13 20.18
C PHE A 293 2.59 3.90 19.82
N SER A 294 2.77 3.42 18.60
CA SER A 294 2.18 2.16 18.14
C SER A 294 3.20 1.37 17.34
N ILE A 295 3.20 0.07 17.54
CA ILE A 295 3.97 -0.88 16.75
C ILE A 295 3.06 -2.01 16.29
N GLY A 296 3.19 -2.45 15.05
CA GLY A 296 2.47 -3.58 14.49
C GLY A 296 3.40 -4.51 13.75
N TYR A 297 3.09 -5.80 13.80
CA TYR A 297 3.70 -6.85 13.01
C TYR A 297 2.63 -7.68 12.34
N SER A 298 2.80 -8.01 11.07
CA SER A 298 1.95 -8.96 10.37
C SER A 298 2.75 -9.97 9.58
N TYR A 299 2.16 -11.17 9.45
CA TYR A 299 2.66 -12.25 8.62
C TYR A 299 1.57 -12.69 7.64
N ASP A 300 1.92 -12.68 6.34
CA ASP A 300 1.05 -13.15 5.27
C ASP A 300 1.48 -14.58 4.91
N ALA A 301 0.73 -15.57 5.34
CA ALA A 301 0.94 -16.97 4.97
C ALA A 301 0.44 -17.18 3.53
N THR A 302 1.35 -17.41 2.59
CA THR A 302 1.02 -17.63 1.18
C THR A 302 0.30 -18.97 0.99
N ILE A 303 -0.95 -18.94 0.52
CA ILE A 303 -1.79 -20.12 0.24
C ILE A 303 -2.01 -20.35 -1.28
N SER A 304 -1.42 -19.49 -2.12
CA SER A 304 -1.40 -19.66 -3.58
C SER A 304 -0.47 -20.81 -4.00
N THR A 305 -0.35 -21.02 -5.29
CA THR A 305 0.55 -22.05 -5.89
C THR A 305 2.04 -21.86 -5.53
N LEU A 306 2.46 -20.64 -5.12
CA LEU A 306 3.80 -20.38 -4.59
C LEU A 306 4.05 -21.10 -3.25
N GLY A 307 3.02 -21.31 -2.46
CA GLY A 307 3.06 -22.04 -1.20
C GLY A 307 3.94 -21.42 -0.11
N PHE A 308 4.06 -22.12 0.99
CA PHE A 308 4.86 -21.69 2.15
C PHE A 308 6.37 -21.61 1.87
N ALA A 309 6.86 -22.29 0.83
CA ALA A 309 8.27 -22.25 0.43
C ALA A 309 8.76 -20.85 0.02
N SER A 310 7.86 -19.93 -0.31
CA SER A 310 8.18 -18.52 -0.59
C SER A 310 8.62 -17.73 0.65
N GLY A 311 8.36 -18.24 1.87
CA GLY A 311 8.57 -17.53 3.13
C GLY A 311 7.45 -16.54 3.48
N GLY A 312 6.39 -16.44 2.66
CA GLY A 312 5.27 -15.53 2.90
C GLY A 312 5.66 -14.05 2.77
N ALA A 313 5.04 -13.19 3.58
CA ALA A 313 5.48 -11.80 3.68
C ALA A 313 5.45 -11.33 5.14
N HIS A 314 6.46 -10.56 5.51
CA HIS A 314 6.63 -9.95 6.83
C HIS A 314 6.47 -8.45 6.72
N GLU A 315 5.69 -7.86 7.61
CA GLU A 315 5.49 -6.41 7.63
C GLU A 315 5.57 -5.88 9.05
N ILE A 316 6.32 -4.80 9.23
CA ILE A 316 6.45 -4.07 10.49
C ILE A 316 6.00 -2.64 10.27
N SER A 317 5.19 -2.13 11.20
CA SER A 317 4.76 -0.74 11.22
C SER A 317 5.10 -0.08 12.54
N LEU A 318 5.47 1.20 12.46
CA LEU A 318 5.69 2.07 13.60
C LEU A 318 4.90 3.36 13.37
N SER A 319 4.24 3.86 14.39
CA SER A 319 3.55 5.15 14.35
C SER A 319 3.79 5.92 15.64
N TYR A 320 4.00 7.23 15.48
CA TYR A 320 4.14 8.14 16.60
C TYR A 320 3.24 9.37 16.39
N ILE A 321 2.41 9.68 17.38
CA ILE A 321 1.53 10.84 17.40
C ILE A 321 2.14 11.88 18.34
N PHE A 322 2.50 13.03 17.78
CA PHE A 322 3.07 14.14 18.55
C PHE A 322 1.98 14.90 19.31
N GLU A 323 2.38 15.71 20.27
CA GLU A 323 1.44 16.62 20.93
C GLU A 323 0.94 17.69 19.96
N GLU A 324 -0.29 18.15 20.18
CA GLU A 324 -0.83 19.27 19.41
C GLU A 324 0.08 20.50 19.55
N ILE A 325 0.55 21.02 18.42
CA ILE A 325 1.42 22.22 18.37
C ILE A 325 0.62 23.49 18.71
N THR A 326 -0.70 23.44 18.60
CA THR A 326 -1.58 24.60 18.89
C THR A 326 -1.91 24.68 20.36
N PRO A 327 -1.69 25.85 21.01
CA PRO A 327 -2.09 26.03 22.41
C PRO A 327 -3.60 25.79 22.55
N LYS A 328 -3.98 25.07 23.60
CA LYS A 328 -5.37 24.77 23.98
C LYS A 328 -6.14 26.09 24.22
N ARG A 329 -6.62 26.75 23.17
CA ARG A 329 -7.66 27.75 23.34
C ARG A 329 -8.95 27.02 23.68
N PRO A 330 -9.80 27.57 24.60
CA PRO A 330 -11.08 26.95 24.90
C PRO A 330 -11.86 26.82 23.58
N ARG A 331 -12.04 25.60 23.12
CA ARG A 331 -12.72 25.31 21.83
C ARG A 331 -14.20 25.64 22.02
N PRO A 332 -14.82 26.46 21.15
CA PRO A 332 -16.26 26.57 21.16
C PRO A 332 -16.83 25.23 20.69
N ARG A 333 -17.53 24.52 21.56
CA ARG A 333 -18.51 23.41 21.44
C ARG A 333 -18.47 22.44 20.23
N ARG A 334 -17.52 22.50 19.30
CA ARG A 334 -17.38 21.56 18.18
C ARG A 334 -16.16 20.69 18.40
N LYS A 335 -16.37 19.43 18.79
CA LYS A 335 -15.31 18.42 18.83
C LYS A 335 -15.15 17.85 17.42
N ASP A 336 -14.00 18.06 16.77
CA ASP A 336 -13.62 17.29 15.61
C ASP A 336 -13.45 15.83 16.03
N ARG A 337 -13.94 14.89 15.20
CA ARG A 337 -13.85 13.46 15.47
C ARG A 337 -12.68 12.86 14.71
N GLN A 338 -11.93 12.03 15.39
CA GLN A 338 -10.91 11.21 14.76
C GLN A 338 -11.57 10.11 13.92
N LEU A 339 -10.85 9.68 12.88
CA LEU A 339 -11.28 8.56 12.05
C LEU A 339 -11.46 7.30 12.90
N SER A 340 -12.55 6.56 12.67
CA SER A 340 -12.94 5.38 13.45
C SER A 340 -12.22 4.09 13.04
N CYS A 341 -11.40 4.11 11.97
CA CYS A 341 -10.65 2.92 11.56
C CYS A 341 -9.65 2.47 12.65
N PRO A 342 -9.28 1.18 12.69
CA PRO A 342 -8.29 0.67 13.62
C PRO A 342 -6.99 1.48 13.56
N LYS A 343 -6.43 1.78 14.72
CA LYS A 343 -5.19 2.54 14.86
C LYS A 343 -4.09 1.58 15.32
N PHE A 344 -3.00 1.61 14.63
CA PHE A 344 -1.79 0.87 14.99
C PHE A 344 -0.68 1.84 15.33
#